data_903757b4980c4823601fe15a2128955e
#
_entry.id   903757b4980c4823601fe15a2128955e
#
_cell.length_a   1.000
_cell.length_b   1.000
_cell.length_c   1.000
_cell.angle_alpha   90.00
_cell.angle_beta   90.00
_cell.angle_gamma   90.00
#
_symmetry.space_group_name_H-M   'P 1'
#
loop_
_entity.id
_entity.type
_entity.pdbx_description
1 polymer ?
#
loop_
_entity_poly.entity_id
_entity_poly.type
_entity_poly.pdbx_seq_one_letter_code
_entity_poly.pdbx_strand_id
1 'polypeptide(L)'
;MKKVLLVGAGPAGLMAAEVLSAAGVEVHVYDAMPSVGRKFLLAGKGGLNLTHSEPPAIFVTRYGKRQAQIAALLQDFGGKAVREWAGTLGVETFVGTSGRVFPLDMKAAPLLRAWLQRLRHPTRGPAVQFHMRHRWTGRAGEPSADEVGIGLVFDSPKGELSAHGDAVLLALGGASWARLGSDGAWVPWLQTRGVEIAPLLPANCGFDVANTVRTGPGATARGWSPYFASQFAGQPFKSVAISFTTTSGARFARKGEFVATASGVEGSLVYAASSLFRDEIMSQGAATFYLDLLPDLSLEHVLAQVRHPRGSRSLSSHLKSRLHIDGIKVAILHEMMSKEQINDPLQLASAIKALALTLAAARPIDEAISSAGGVQFEALDPNLMLTRWPGVFCAGEMLDWEAPTGGYLLTACLASGRSAAQGVLSYLSRSIS
;
A
#
# COMPACT_ATOMS: atom_id res chain seq x y z
N MET A 1 -7.42 37.44 1.65
CA MET A 1 -7.21 36.17 2.36
C MET A 1 -6.25 35.35 1.50
N LYS A 2 -5.27 34.64 2.10
CA LYS A 2 -4.37 33.76 1.33
C LYS A 2 -5.15 32.57 0.82
N LYS A 3 -4.90 32.18 -0.43
CA LYS A 3 -5.61 31.10 -1.15
C LYS A 3 -4.65 29.98 -1.52
N VAL A 4 -5.02 28.75 -1.23
CA VAL A 4 -4.22 27.54 -1.55
C VAL A 4 -5.00 26.62 -2.46
N LEU A 5 -4.36 26.21 -3.58
CA LEU A 5 -4.87 25.14 -4.44
C LEU A 5 -4.34 23.81 -3.93
N LEU A 6 -5.23 22.86 -3.69
CA LEU A 6 -4.90 21.51 -3.27
C LEU A 6 -5.38 20.55 -4.34
N VAL A 7 -4.49 19.71 -4.86
CA VAL A 7 -4.81 18.75 -5.92
C VAL A 7 -4.75 17.33 -5.38
N GLY A 8 -5.92 16.69 -5.33
CA GLY A 8 -6.12 15.35 -4.77
C GLY A 8 -6.88 15.37 -3.44
N ALA A 9 -8.08 14.81 -3.43
CA ALA A 9 -8.97 14.70 -2.27
C ALA A 9 -8.85 13.33 -1.57
N GLY A 10 -7.63 12.78 -1.51
CA GLY A 10 -7.27 11.62 -0.71
C GLY A 10 -6.94 12.00 0.75
N PRO A 11 -6.54 11.02 1.60
CA PRO A 11 -6.26 11.27 3.02
C PRO A 11 -5.24 12.38 3.29
N ALA A 12 -4.16 12.44 2.50
CA ALA A 12 -3.14 13.47 2.64
C ALA A 12 -3.69 14.86 2.31
N GLY A 13 -4.42 14.98 1.19
CA GLY A 13 -5.03 16.24 0.79
C GLY A 13 -6.10 16.72 1.75
N LEU A 14 -6.96 15.83 2.24
CA LEU A 14 -7.99 16.19 3.22
C LEU A 14 -7.39 16.64 4.55
N MET A 15 -6.32 16.00 5.02
CA MET A 15 -5.61 16.42 6.24
C MET A 15 -4.95 17.78 6.04
N ALA A 16 -4.34 18.01 4.89
CA ALA A 16 -3.77 19.33 4.58
C ALA A 16 -4.86 20.41 4.53
N ALA A 17 -6.01 20.12 3.92
CA ALA A 17 -7.15 21.04 3.85
C ALA A 17 -7.67 21.39 5.25
N GLU A 18 -7.73 20.43 6.18
CA GLU A 18 -8.15 20.66 7.57
C GLU A 18 -7.21 21.62 8.28
N VAL A 19 -5.89 21.40 8.18
CA VAL A 19 -4.88 22.23 8.82
C VAL A 19 -4.91 23.68 8.27
N LEU A 20 -4.95 23.82 6.94
CA LEU A 20 -4.94 25.13 6.28
C LEU A 20 -6.21 25.93 6.57
N SER A 21 -7.39 25.30 6.47
CA SER A 21 -8.67 25.94 6.80
C SER A 21 -8.70 26.40 8.25
N ALA A 22 -8.30 25.55 9.20
CA ALA A 22 -8.24 25.89 10.61
C ALA A 22 -7.29 27.07 10.93
N ALA A 23 -6.28 27.31 10.08
CA ALA A 23 -5.36 28.44 10.15
C ALA A 23 -5.86 29.70 9.43
N GLY A 24 -7.09 29.70 8.89
CA GLY A 24 -7.69 30.88 8.25
C GLY A 24 -7.33 31.05 6.76
N VAL A 25 -6.79 29.99 6.11
CA VAL A 25 -6.46 30.01 4.69
C VAL A 25 -7.66 29.54 3.86
N GLU A 26 -7.94 30.21 2.75
CA GLU A 26 -8.93 29.79 1.76
C GLU A 26 -8.39 28.58 0.99
N VAL A 27 -9.09 27.42 1.07
CA VAL A 27 -8.64 26.17 0.49
C VAL A 27 -9.58 25.70 -0.60
N HIS A 28 -9.05 25.51 -1.82
CA HIS A 28 -9.73 24.93 -2.96
C HIS A 28 -9.15 23.55 -3.28
N VAL A 29 -9.94 22.50 -3.05
CA VAL A 29 -9.56 21.10 -3.31
C VAL A 29 -10.08 20.68 -4.69
N TYR A 30 -9.18 20.36 -5.59
CA TYR A 30 -9.46 19.84 -6.95
C TYR A 30 -9.19 18.34 -6.99
N ASP A 31 -10.13 17.58 -7.54
CA ASP A 31 -9.96 16.12 -7.72
C ASP A 31 -10.57 15.67 -9.03
N ALA A 32 -9.86 14.81 -9.76
CA ALA A 32 -10.30 14.24 -11.03
C ALA A 32 -11.55 13.35 -10.90
N MET A 33 -11.80 12.83 -9.70
CA MET A 33 -12.87 11.88 -9.45
C MET A 33 -14.20 12.59 -9.09
N PRO A 34 -15.34 11.91 -9.27
CA PRO A 34 -16.66 12.49 -8.96
C PRO A 34 -16.93 12.60 -7.46
N SER A 35 -16.12 11.98 -6.60
CA SER A 35 -16.29 12.02 -5.14
C SER A 35 -14.96 11.90 -4.41
N VAL A 36 -14.91 12.49 -3.22
CA VAL A 36 -13.75 12.53 -2.32
C VAL A 36 -13.44 11.15 -1.75
N GLY A 37 -12.15 10.85 -1.53
CA GLY A 37 -11.70 9.72 -0.72
C GLY A 37 -12.02 8.33 -1.27
N ARG A 38 -12.08 8.14 -2.58
CA ARG A 38 -12.48 6.87 -3.21
C ARG A 38 -11.59 5.69 -2.82
N LYS A 39 -10.26 5.86 -2.90
CA LYS A 39 -9.30 4.82 -2.49
C LYS A 39 -9.38 4.56 -0.99
N PHE A 40 -9.58 5.59 -0.17
CA PHE A 40 -9.81 5.48 1.27
C PHE A 40 -11.05 4.63 1.61
N LEU A 41 -12.16 4.85 0.91
CA LEU A 41 -13.39 4.06 1.09
C LEU A 41 -13.19 2.60 0.68
N LEU A 42 -12.41 2.33 -0.38
CA LEU A 42 -12.09 0.96 -0.79
C LEU A 42 -11.23 0.24 0.23
N ALA A 43 -10.22 0.92 0.79
CA ALA A 43 -9.35 0.37 1.84
C ALA A 43 -10.14 -0.10 3.07
N GLY A 44 -11.31 0.47 3.32
CA GLY A 44 -12.23 0.09 4.40
C GLY A 44 -13.19 -1.06 4.08
N LYS A 45 -13.12 -1.70 2.90
CA LYS A 45 -14.08 -2.73 2.49
C LYS A 45 -14.04 -3.99 3.38
N GLY A 46 -12.88 -4.39 3.86
CA GLY A 46 -12.68 -5.51 4.80
C GLY A 46 -12.50 -5.06 6.26
N GLY A 47 -12.74 -3.78 6.57
CA GLY A 47 -12.45 -3.12 7.83
C GLY A 47 -11.35 -2.08 7.68
N LEU A 48 -11.65 -0.81 8.03
CA LEU A 48 -10.70 0.28 7.94
C LEU A 48 -9.58 0.12 8.98
N ASN A 49 -8.42 -0.31 8.53
CA ASN A 49 -7.23 -0.32 9.37
C ASN A 49 -6.62 1.10 9.41
N LEU A 50 -7.00 1.86 10.43
CA LEU A 50 -6.69 3.28 10.54
C LEU A 50 -5.22 3.55 10.83
N THR A 51 -4.65 2.80 11.80
CA THR A 51 -3.25 2.87 12.22
C THR A 51 -2.83 1.59 12.92
N HIS A 52 -1.66 1.56 13.56
CA HIS A 52 -1.15 0.44 14.34
C HIS A 52 -0.76 0.87 15.75
N SER A 53 -0.90 -0.02 16.72
CA SER A 53 -0.59 0.25 18.15
C SER A 53 0.85 -0.05 18.55
N GLU A 54 1.73 -0.39 17.60
CA GLU A 54 3.15 -0.61 17.87
C GLU A 54 3.80 0.62 18.52
N PRO A 55 4.80 0.41 19.40
CA PRO A 55 5.61 1.51 19.87
C PRO A 55 6.23 2.31 18.72
N PRO A 56 6.37 3.64 18.83
CA PRO A 56 6.88 4.50 17.75
C PRO A 56 8.21 4.03 17.17
N ALA A 57 9.14 3.55 18.01
CA ALA A 57 10.45 3.06 17.58
C ALA A 57 10.36 1.84 16.64
N ILE A 58 9.33 0.99 16.81
CA ILE A 58 9.08 -0.16 15.93
C ILE A 58 8.27 0.28 14.72
N PHE A 59 7.27 1.13 14.92
CA PHE A 59 6.39 1.64 13.86
C PHE A 59 7.19 2.25 12.70
N VAL A 60 8.20 3.08 13.00
CA VAL A 60 9.02 3.76 11.98
C VAL A 60 9.87 2.78 11.15
N THR A 61 10.24 1.61 11.69
CA THR A 61 11.02 0.61 10.94
C THR A 61 10.26 0.03 9.75
N ARG A 62 8.92 0.20 9.72
CA ARG A 62 8.06 -0.31 8.65
C ARG A 62 8.24 0.42 7.32
N TYR A 63 8.93 1.57 7.31
CA TYR A 63 9.16 2.39 6.11
C TYR A 63 10.54 2.15 5.46
N GLY A 64 11.24 1.10 5.88
CA GLY A 64 12.46 0.63 5.23
C GLY A 64 13.50 1.73 5.00
N LYS A 65 13.90 1.92 3.76
CA LYS A 65 14.93 2.90 3.37
C LYS A 65 14.56 4.36 3.70
N ARG A 66 13.26 4.67 3.81
CA ARG A 66 12.75 6.01 4.11
C ARG A 66 12.35 6.21 5.58
N GLN A 67 12.80 5.29 6.45
CA GLN A 67 12.51 5.34 7.88
C GLN A 67 12.80 6.70 8.51
N ALA A 68 13.95 7.31 8.20
CA ALA A 68 14.36 8.58 8.82
C ALA A 68 13.43 9.74 8.42
N GLN A 69 13.09 9.84 7.13
CA GLN A 69 12.22 10.89 6.60
C GLN A 69 10.79 10.74 7.16
N ILE A 70 10.26 9.53 7.16
CA ILE A 70 8.92 9.27 7.69
C ILE A 70 8.89 9.42 9.22
N ALA A 71 9.95 9.05 9.94
CA ALA A 71 10.02 9.26 11.38
C ALA A 71 9.84 10.73 11.77
N ALA A 72 10.44 11.66 11.01
CA ALA A 72 10.27 13.10 11.22
C ALA A 72 8.79 13.52 11.07
N LEU A 73 8.08 13.02 10.06
CA LEU A 73 6.67 13.31 9.84
C LEU A 73 5.77 12.72 10.94
N LEU A 74 6.10 11.51 11.42
CA LEU A 74 5.33 10.81 12.45
C LEU A 74 5.55 11.37 13.86
N GLN A 75 6.62 12.13 14.08
CA GLN A 75 6.90 12.77 15.38
C GLN A 75 5.73 13.64 15.85
N ASP A 76 5.14 14.41 14.92
CA ASP A 76 4.02 15.30 15.21
C ASP A 76 2.65 14.65 15.02
N PHE A 77 2.55 13.60 14.18
CA PHE A 77 1.29 12.95 13.86
C PHE A 77 1.45 11.43 13.63
N GLY A 78 1.84 10.70 14.68
CA GLY A 78 1.95 9.24 14.68
C GLY A 78 0.64 8.52 15.02
N GLY A 79 0.73 7.20 15.23
CA GLY A 79 -0.45 6.34 15.44
C GLY A 79 -1.35 6.76 16.61
N LYS A 80 -0.79 7.26 17.71
CA LYS A 80 -1.57 7.82 18.83
C LYS A 80 -2.36 9.05 18.41
N ALA A 81 -1.71 10.00 17.74
CA ALA A 81 -2.36 11.22 17.27
C ALA A 81 -3.47 10.95 16.24
N VAL A 82 -3.30 9.94 15.37
CA VAL A 82 -4.34 9.50 14.44
C VAL A 82 -5.58 9.00 15.19
N ARG A 83 -5.43 8.25 16.28
CA ARG A 83 -6.55 7.78 17.11
C ARG A 83 -7.26 8.95 17.81
N GLU A 84 -6.48 9.86 18.38
CA GLU A 84 -7.02 11.07 19.03
C GLU A 84 -7.77 11.95 18.03
N TRP A 85 -7.22 12.16 16.84
CA TRP A 85 -7.88 12.87 15.75
C TRP A 85 -9.21 12.22 15.34
N ALA A 86 -9.25 10.89 15.17
CA ALA A 86 -10.48 10.18 14.88
C ALA A 86 -11.52 10.37 15.99
N GLY A 87 -11.09 10.33 17.26
CA GLY A 87 -11.93 10.63 18.42
C GLY A 87 -12.54 12.03 18.37
N THR A 88 -11.80 13.05 17.90
CA THR A 88 -12.33 14.42 17.72
C THR A 88 -13.40 14.52 16.62
N LEU A 89 -13.48 13.51 15.73
CA LEU A 89 -14.53 13.34 14.71
C LEU A 89 -15.72 12.51 15.22
N GLY A 90 -15.72 12.12 16.50
CA GLY A 90 -16.74 11.24 17.08
C GLY A 90 -16.59 9.77 16.69
N VAL A 91 -15.40 9.37 16.22
CA VAL A 91 -15.11 7.99 15.80
C VAL A 91 -14.20 7.33 16.83
N GLU A 92 -14.79 6.47 17.65
CA GLU A 92 -14.04 5.64 18.60
C GLU A 92 -13.30 4.52 17.89
N THR A 93 -12.16 4.10 18.48
CA THR A 93 -11.28 3.08 17.89
C THR A 93 -10.92 2.01 18.90
N PHE A 94 -10.74 0.77 18.42
CA PHE A 94 -10.22 -0.35 19.21
C PHE A 94 -8.95 -0.93 18.58
N VAL A 95 -8.19 -1.66 19.39
CA VAL A 95 -6.99 -2.39 18.96
C VAL A 95 -7.36 -3.85 18.77
N GLY A 96 -7.18 -4.38 17.57
CA GLY A 96 -7.36 -5.80 17.28
C GLY A 96 -6.18 -6.64 17.81
N THR A 97 -6.32 -7.96 17.82
CA THR A 97 -5.32 -8.91 18.34
C THR A 97 -3.96 -8.84 17.64
N SER A 98 -3.93 -8.36 16.39
CA SER A 98 -2.70 -8.15 15.60
C SER A 98 -2.05 -6.78 15.83
N GLY A 99 -2.52 -5.96 16.76
CA GLY A 99 -2.06 -4.58 16.97
C GLY A 99 -2.63 -3.56 15.99
N ARG A 100 -3.40 -3.98 14.99
CA ARG A 100 -4.10 -3.08 14.06
C ARG A 100 -5.20 -2.32 14.76
N VAL A 101 -5.35 -1.05 14.43
CA VAL A 101 -6.36 -0.16 15.01
C VAL A 101 -7.49 0.06 14.01
N PHE A 102 -8.73 -0.15 14.45
CA PHE A 102 -9.93 -0.01 13.64
C PHE A 102 -10.95 0.92 14.31
N PRO A 103 -11.80 1.62 13.55
CA PRO A 103 -13.05 2.17 14.09
C PRO A 103 -13.92 1.06 14.69
N LEU A 104 -14.73 1.36 15.71
CA LEU A 104 -15.61 0.36 16.32
C LEU A 104 -16.57 -0.30 15.33
N ASP A 105 -17.06 0.44 14.35
CA ASP A 105 -17.93 -0.06 13.29
C ASP A 105 -17.19 -0.71 12.11
N MET A 106 -15.85 -0.76 12.16
CA MET A 106 -14.97 -1.30 11.12
C MET A 106 -15.02 -0.56 9.77
N LYS A 107 -15.78 0.53 9.63
CA LYS A 107 -16.11 1.16 8.35
C LYS A 107 -15.36 2.48 8.13
N ALA A 108 -14.96 2.75 6.88
CA ALA A 108 -14.36 4.01 6.47
C ALA A 108 -15.38 5.14 6.26
N ALA A 109 -16.60 4.80 5.84
CA ALA A 109 -17.58 5.79 5.42
C ALA A 109 -18.08 6.73 6.53
N PRO A 110 -18.31 6.28 7.78
CA PRO A 110 -18.67 7.20 8.88
C PRO A 110 -17.56 8.19 9.19
N LEU A 111 -16.31 7.73 9.27
CA LEU A 111 -15.15 8.60 9.49
C LEU A 111 -15.03 9.65 8.37
N LEU A 112 -15.11 9.25 7.10
CA LEU A 112 -15.03 10.19 5.99
C LEU A 112 -16.19 11.20 6.00
N ARG A 113 -17.41 10.78 6.33
CA ARG A 113 -18.56 11.70 6.42
C ARG A 113 -18.37 12.74 7.52
N ALA A 114 -17.96 12.33 8.70
CA ALA A 114 -17.68 13.23 9.81
C ALA A 114 -16.56 14.22 9.45
N TRP A 115 -15.51 13.75 8.79
CA TRP A 115 -14.41 14.57 8.32
C TRP A 115 -14.85 15.60 7.28
N LEU A 116 -15.60 15.18 6.26
CA LEU A 116 -16.15 16.09 5.24
C LEU A 116 -17.13 17.10 5.82
N GLN A 117 -17.93 16.73 6.82
CA GLN A 117 -18.79 17.66 7.56
C GLN A 117 -17.96 18.75 8.25
N ARG A 118 -16.87 18.37 8.93
CA ARG A 118 -15.93 19.33 9.56
C ARG A 118 -15.32 20.28 8.54
N LEU A 119 -14.89 19.78 7.37
CA LEU A 119 -14.24 20.59 6.34
C LEU A 119 -15.21 21.57 5.65
N ARG A 120 -16.48 21.16 5.48
CA ARG A 120 -17.51 22.00 4.86
C ARG A 120 -18.14 23.00 5.83
N HIS A 121 -18.15 22.68 7.12
CA HIS A 121 -18.73 23.50 8.18
C HIS A 121 -17.75 23.58 9.36
N PRO A 122 -16.57 24.20 9.14
CA PRO A 122 -15.55 24.30 10.18
C PRO A 122 -16.02 25.23 11.31
N THR A 123 -15.59 24.94 12.52
CA THR A 123 -15.79 25.84 13.68
C THR A 123 -14.80 27.01 13.68
N ARG A 124 -13.70 26.90 12.94
CA ARG A 124 -12.67 27.93 12.76
C ARG A 124 -12.21 27.95 11.31
N GLY A 125 -11.96 29.14 10.78
CA GLY A 125 -11.48 29.36 9.42
C GLY A 125 -12.57 29.21 8.35
N PRO A 126 -12.21 29.37 7.09
CA PRO A 126 -13.13 29.29 5.96
C PRO A 126 -13.49 27.84 5.62
N ALA A 127 -14.71 27.64 5.12
CA ALA A 127 -15.13 26.34 4.60
C ALA A 127 -14.26 25.93 3.39
N VAL A 128 -13.87 24.65 3.35
CA VAL A 128 -13.10 24.09 2.23
C VAL A 128 -14.02 23.97 1.01
N GLN A 129 -13.56 24.47 -0.12
CA GLN A 129 -14.26 24.40 -1.40
C GLN A 129 -13.79 23.16 -2.18
N PHE A 130 -14.74 22.31 -2.62
CA PHE A 130 -14.44 21.08 -3.33
C PHE A 130 -14.85 21.17 -4.80
N HIS A 131 -13.89 20.97 -5.71
CA HIS A 131 -14.04 20.97 -7.15
C HIS A 131 -13.82 19.53 -7.68
N MET A 132 -14.90 18.75 -7.71
CA MET A 132 -14.85 17.36 -8.20
C MET A 132 -14.92 17.31 -9.71
N ARG A 133 -14.33 16.24 -10.32
CA ARG A 133 -14.19 16.07 -11.76
C ARG A 133 -13.34 17.18 -12.40
N HIS A 134 -12.36 17.67 -11.67
CA HIS A 134 -11.36 18.62 -12.15
C HIS A 134 -10.00 17.91 -12.16
N ARG A 135 -9.55 17.51 -13.35
CA ARG A 135 -8.26 16.84 -13.52
C ARG A 135 -7.19 17.86 -13.86
N TRP A 136 -6.16 17.96 -13.02
CA TRP A 136 -4.98 18.75 -13.38
C TRP A 136 -4.31 18.18 -14.63
N THR A 137 -3.99 19.04 -15.60
CA THR A 137 -3.42 18.66 -16.91
C THR A 137 -1.89 18.59 -16.91
N GLY A 138 -1.23 18.85 -15.76
CA GLY A 138 0.22 19.01 -15.68
C GLY A 138 0.72 20.39 -16.10
N ARG A 139 -0.15 21.22 -16.69
CA ARG A 139 0.21 22.58 -17.12
C ARG A 139 0.12 23.57 -15.96
N ALA A 140 1.07 24.52 -15.94
CA ALA A 140 0.92 25.74 -15.17
C ALA A 140 -0.09 26.67 -15.88
N GLY A 141 -0.92 27.35 -15.11
CA GLY A 141 -1.76 28.45 -15.63
C GLY A 141 -0.91 29.69 -15.85
N GLU A 142 -1.17 30.40 -16.94
CA GLU A 142 -0.55 31.70 -17.14
C GLU A 142 -1.11 32.72 -16.14
N PRO A 143 -0.27 33.54 -15.47
CA PRO A 143 -0.77 34.58 -14.59
C PRO A 143 -1.60 35.57 -15.42
N SER A 144 -2.82 35.85 -14.98
CA SER A 144 -3.57 36.98 -15.49
C SER A 144 -3.07 38.29 -14.85
N ALA A 145 -3.36 39.43 -15.47
CA ALA A 145 -2.89 40.73 -14.97
C ALA A 145 -3.34 41.03 -13.52
N ASP A 146 -4.43 40.40 -13.07
CA ASP A 146 -5.05 40.59 -11.76
C ASP A 146 -4.81 39.44 -10.76
N GLU A 147 -4.18 38.30 -11.19
CA GLU A 147 -3.98 37.12 -10.35
C GLU A 147 -2.48 36.85 -10.11
N VAL A 148 -2.03 37.17 -8.91
CA VAL A 148 -0.66 36.89 -8.44
C VAL A 148 -0.65 35.49 -7.82
N GLY A 149 0.36 34.67 -8.15
CA GLY A 149 0.54 33.36 -7.53
C GLY A 149 0.82 32.25 -8.53
N ILE A 150 0.64 31.01 -8.09
CA ILE A 150 0.88 29.81 -8.90
C ILE A 150 -0.43 29.39 -9.57
N GLY A 151 -0.42 29.36 -10.89
CA GLY A 151 -1.55 28.92 -11.71
C GLY A 151 -1.46 27.41 -12.04
N LEU A 152 -2.61 26.74 -12.06
CA LEU A 152 -2.78 25.39 -12.55
C LEU A 152 -3.94 25.31 -13.53
N VAL A 153 -3.80 24.47 -14.57
CA VAL A 153 -4.84 24.25 -15.58
C VAL A 153 -5.50 22.90 -15.37
N PHE A 154 -6.83 22.90 -15.34
CA PHE A 154 -7.66 21.72 -15.11
C PHE A 154 -8.59 21.44 -16.28
N ASP A 155 -8.75 20.16 -16.63
CA ASP A 155 -9.90 19.70 -17.41
C ASP A 155 -11.09 19.55 -16.47
N SER A 156 -12.20 20.24 -16.77
CA SER A 156 -13.42 20.23 -15.97
C SER A 156 -14.64 19.85 -16.82
N PRO A 157 -15.79 19.52 -16.20
CA PRO A 157 -17.02 19.26 -16.93
C PRO A 157 -17.52 20.42 -17.81
N LYS A 158 -17.00 21.63 -17.56
CA LYS A 158 -17.35 22.85 -18.31
C LYS A 158 -16.26 23.25 -19.31
N GLY A 159 -15.25 22.42 -19.52
CA GLY A 159 -14.08 22.70 -20.32
C GLY A 159 -12.85 23.02 -19.50
N GLU A 160 -11.82 23.55 -20.14
CA GLU A 160 -10.57 23.91 -19.50
C GLU A 160 -10.76 25.08 -18.52
N LEU A 161 -10.16 24.98 -17.35
CA LEU A 161 -10.21 25.98 -16.28
C LEU A 161 -8.80 26.27 -15.79
N SER A 162 -8.42 27.53 -15.71
CA SER A 162 -7.24 27.98 -14.95
C SER A 162 -7.67 28.41 -13.55
N ALA A 163 -6.89 28.03 -12.54
CA ALA A 163 -7.07 28.46 -11.16
C ALA A 163 -5.72 28.90 -10.59
N HIS A 164 -5.73 29.95 -9.77
CA HIS A 164 -4.53 30.53 -9.16
C HIS A 164 -4.63 30.55 -7.65
N GLY A 165 -3.49 30.39 -6.98
CA GLY A 165 -3.36 30.45 -5.53
C GLY A 165 -1.99 30.94 -5.09
N ASP A 166 -1.87 31.43 -3.85
CA ASP A 166 -0.61 31.87 -3.25
C ASP A 166 0.37 30.70 -3.05
N ALA A 167 -0.15 29.47 -2.92
CA ALA A 167 0.63 28.22 -2.88
C ALA A 167 -0.20 27.06 -3.42
N VAL A 168 0.48 25.96 -3.76
CA VAL A 168 -0.11 24.73 -4.26
C VAL A 168 0.33 23.55 -3.39
N LEU A 169 -0.57 22.61 -3.08
CA LEU A 169 -0.25 21.35 -2.45
C LEU A 169 -0.74 20.20 -3.34
N LEU A 170 0.19 19.37 -3.80
CA LEU A 170 -0.06 18.18 -4.59
C LEU A 170 -0.18 16.95 -3.66
N ALA A 171 -1.30 16.23 -3.74
CA ALA A 171 -1.59 15.01 -2.99
C ALA A 171 -2.17 13.94 -3.95
N LEU A 172 -1.46 13.71 -5.07
CA LEU A 172 -1.95 13.01 -6.26
C LEU A 172 -1.93 11.48 -6.12
N GLY A 173 -1.43 10.94 -5.00
CA GLY A 173 -1.32 9.50 -4.77
C GLY A 173 -0.22 8.84 -5.61
N GLY A 174 -0.16 7.52 -5.56
CA GLY A 174 0.76 6.71 -6.37
C GLY A 174 0.16 6.36 -7.74
N ALA A 175 0.28 5.07 -8.14
CA ALA A 175 -0.27 4.55 -9.40
C ALA A 175 -1.13 3.30 -9.21
N SER A 176 -1.42 2.91 -7.97
CA SER A 176 -2.29 1.77 -7.69
C SER A 176 -3.76 2.18 -7.70
N TRP A 177 -4.61 1.39 -8.39
CA TRP A 177 -6.03 1.67 -8.57
C TRP A 177 -6.33 2.93 -9.40
N ALA A 178 -5.79 3.01 -10.62
CA ALA A 178 -5.99 4.13 -11.55
C ALA A 178 -7.47 4.52 -11.73
N ARG A 179 -8.39 3.54 -11.76
CA ARG A 179 -9.85 3.76 -11.80
C ARG A 179 -10.42 4.53 -10.59
N LEU A 180 -9.66 4.68 -9.51
CA LEU A 180 -10.03 5.45 -8.32
C LEU A 180 -9.29 6.79 -8.23
N GLY A 181 -8.53 7.16 -9.25
CA GLY A 181 -7.85 8.44 -9.38
C GLY A 181 -6.36 8.44 -9.01
N SER A 182 -5.78 7.25 -8.66
CA SER A 182 -4.35 7.11 -8.37
C SER A 182 -3.68 6.42 -9.57
N ASP A 183 -3.39 7.17 -10.62
CA ASP A 183 -2.97 6.67 -11.95
C ASP A 183 -1.50 6.98 -12.30
N GLY A 184 -0.77 7.71 -11.44
CA GLY A 184 0.62 8.08 -11.70
C GLY A 184 0.83 9.07 -12.85
N ALA A 185 -0.23 9.61 -13.45
CA ALA A 185 -0.14 10.50 -14.60
C ALA A 185 0.67 11.78 -14.33
N TRP A 186 0.84 12.16 -13.08
CA TRP A 186 1.61 13.32 -12.64
C TRP A 186 3.15 13.14 -12.81
N VAL A 187 3.64 11.91 -12.92
CA VAL A 187 5.09 11.61 -12.99
C VAL A 187 5.77 12.36 -14.12
N PRO A 188 5.38 12.21 -15.41
CA PRO A 188 6.04 12.92 -16.50
C PRO A 188 5.93 14.45 -16.37
N TRP A 189 4.86 14.95 -15.78
CA TRP A 189 4.67 16.40 -15.61
C TRP A 189 5.65 17.03 -14.62
N LEU A 190 5.99 16.33 -13.55
CA LEU A 190 6.98 16.80 -12.59
C LEU A 190 8.41 16.54 -13.09
N GLN A 191 8.64 15.43 -13.80
CA GLN A 191 9.93 15.14 -14.42
C GLN A 191 10.37 16.21 -15.43
N THR A 192 9.44 16.70 -16.26
CA THR A 192 9.72 17.80 -17.19
C THR A 192 10.12 19.11 -16.51
N ARG A 193 9.82 19.25 -15.21
CA ARG A 193 10.26 20.37 -14.35
C ARG A 193 11.55 20.10 -13.59
N GLY A 194 12.22 18.97 -13.88
CA GLY A 194 13.47 18.58 -13.24
C GLY A 194 13.30 18.07 -11.80
N VAL A 195 12.09 17.63 -11.43
CA VAL A 195 11.84 16.99 -10.14
C VAL A 195 12.31 15.53 -10.21
N GLU A 196 13.14 15.12 -9.26
CA GLU A 196 13.62 13.74 -9.16
C GLU A 196 12.53 12.83 -8.62
N ILE A 197 12.20 11.79 -9.41
CA ILE A 197 11.12 10.84 -9.10
C ILE A 197 11.66 9.42 -9.22
N ALA A 198 11.56 8.65 -8.14
CA ALA A 198 11.80 7.22 -8.15
C ALA A 198 10.68 6.50 -8.93
N PRO A 199 10.99 5.49 -9.76
CA PRO A 199 9.98 4.75 -10.52
C PRO A 199 8.86 4.23 -9.61
N LEU A 200 7.60 4.39 -10.06
CA LEU A 200 6.45 3.83 -9.34
C LEU A 200 6.40 2.31 -9.55
N LEU A 201 6.40 1.57 -8.45
CA LEU A 201 6.43 0.12 -8.42
C LEU A 201 5.24 -0.43 -7.60
N PRO A 202 4.74 -1.64 -7.89
CA PRO A 202 3.70 -2.27 -7.08
C PRO A 202 4.21 -2.56 -5.67
N ALA A 203 3.45 -2.18 -4.65
CA ALA A 203 3.68 -2.48 -3.25
C ALA A 203 2.43 -3.10 -2.62
N ASN A 204 2.61 -3.99 -1.65
CA ASN A 204 1.49 -4.78 -1.11
C ASN A 204 0.69 -5.46 -2.23
N CYS A 205 1.39 -6.16 -3.10
CA CYS A 205 0.85 -6.77 -4.31
C CYS A 205 0.92 -8.30 -4.26
N GLY A 206 0.16 -8.96 -5.14
CA GLY A 206 0.30 -10.37 -5.46
C GLY A 206 1.47 -10.63 -6.40
N PHE A 207 1.76 -11.91 -6.60
CA PHE A 207 2.84 -12.37 -7.49
C PHE A 207 2.38 -13.56 -8.30
N ASP A 208 2.83 -13.64 -9.57
CA ASP A 208 2.69 -14.82 -10.39
C ASP A 208 3.76 -15.85 -10.03
N VAL A 209 3.39 -17.12 -9.92
CA VAL A 209 4.33 -18.21 -9.70
C VAL A 209 4.99 -18.64 -11.01
N ALA A 210 6.23 -19.11 -10.92
CA ALA A 210 6.91 -19.81 -12.01
C ALA A 210 6.54 -21.30 -11.97
N ASN A 211 6.07 -21.85 -13.07
CA ASN A 211 5.76 -23.28 -13.15
C ASN A 211 6.99 -24.06 -13.65
N THR A 212 7.93 -24.34 -12.75
CA THR A 212 9.19 -25.01 -13.08
C THR A 212 9.05 -26.54 -13.19
N VAL A 213 8.06 -27.14 -12.55
CA VAL A 213 7.90 -28.61 -12.51
C VAL A 213 7.38 -29.19 -13.83
N ARG A 214 6.55 -28.44 -14.57
CA ARG A 214 5.91 -28.93 -15.81
C ARG A 214 6.66 -28.57 -17.07
N THR A 215 7.59 -27.64 -17.03
CA THR A 215 8.23 -27.07 -18.22
C THR A 215 9.74 -27.29 -18.26
N GLY A 216 10.34 -27.87 -17.22
CA GLY A 216 11.77 -28.09 -17.11
C GLY A 216 12.62 -26.84 -16.90
N PRO A 217 13.94 -26.98 -16.71
CA PRO A 217 14.85 -25.89 -16.51
C PRO A 217 14.87 -24.96 -17.74
N GLY A 218 14.61 -23.67 -17.52
CA GLY A 218 14.65 -22.62 -18.56
C GLY A 218 13.32 -22.28 -19.22
N ALA A 219 12.21 -22.93 -18.88
CA ALA A 219 10.90 -22.59 -19.41
C ALA A 219 10.19 -21.56 -18.51
N THR A 220 9.72 -20.47 -19.12
CA THR A 220 9.12 -19.30 -18.47
C THR A 220 7.59 -19.38 -18.36
N ALA A 221 7.00 -20.58 -18.25
CA ALA A 221 5.57 -20.69 -18.03
C ALA A 221 5.23 -20.09 -16.66
N ARG A 222 4.34 -19.09 -16.67
CA ARG A 222 3.84 -18.43 -15.46
C ARG A 222 2.50 -19.04 -15.07
N GLY A 223 2.25 -19.11 -13.78
CA GLY A 223 0.98 -19.56 -13.22
C GLY A 223 0.98 -21.05 -12.85
N TRP A 224 -0.09 -21.42 -12.17
CA TRP A 224 -0.36 -22.81 -11.79
C TRP A 224 -0.74 -23.69 -12.97
N SER A 225 -0.82 -25.00 -12.77
CA SER A 225 -1.47 -25.86 -13.75
C SER A 225 -2.93 -25.45 -13.94
N PRO A 226 -3.53 -25.69 -15.13
CA PRO A 226 -4.96 -25.44 -15.35
C PRO A 226 -5.87 -26.09 -14.32
N TYR A 227 -5.50 -27.30 -13.86
CA TYR A 227 -6.21 -28.01 -12.81
C TYR A 227 -6.15 -27.26 -11.48
N PHE A 228 -4.94 -26.92 -11.01
CA PHE A 228 -4.77 -26.22 -9.72
C PHE A 228 -5.47 -24.85 -9.75
N ALA A 229 -5.28 -24.08 -10.81
CA ALA A 229 -5.95 -22.79 -10.97
C ALA A 229 -7.47 -22.90 -10.93
N SER A 230 -8.06 -23.87 -11.67
CA SER A 230 -9.52 -24.03 -11.73
C SER A 230 -10.16 -24.49 -10.42
N GLN A 231 -9.44 -25.30 -9.61
CA GLN A 231 -9.99 -25.89 -8.40
C GLN A 231 -9.67 -25.08 -7.14
N PHE A 232 -8.57 -24.35 -7.12
CA PHE A 232 -8.04 -23.75 -5.89
C PHE A 232 -7.83 -22.23 -5.92
N ALA A 233 -8.00 -21.56 -7.08
CA ALA A 233 -7.97 -20.09 -7.11
C ALA A 233 -9.05 -19.51 -6.18
N GLY A 234 -8.65 -18.54 -5.37
CA GLY A 234 -9.48 -17.93 -4.32
C GLY A 234 -9.44 -18.68 -2.98
N GLN A 235 -8.83 -19.86 -2.89
CA GLN A 235 -8.74 -20.61 -1.63
C GLN A 235 -7.54 -20.15 -0.78
N PRO A 236 -7.71 -20.02 0.56
CA PRO A 236 -6.65 -19.58 1.45
C PRO A 236 -5.76 -20.75 1.92
N PHE A 237 -4.46 -20.50 1.99
CA PHE A 237 -3.51 -21.26 2.80
C PHE A 237 -3.53 -20.71 4.23
N LYS A 238 -4.30 -21.35 5.11
CA LYS A 238 -4.41 -20.96 6.51
C LYS A 238 -3.37 -21.63 7.39
N SER A 239 -2.94 -20.94 8.47
CA SER A 239 -2.01 -21.48 9.46
C SER A 239 -0.76 -22.06 8.81
N VAL A 240 -0.08 -21.26 8.01
CA VAL A 240 1.17 -21.57 7.33
C VAL A 240 2.27 -20.60 7.73
N ALA A 241 3.50 -20.86 7.35
CA ALA A 241 4.58 -19.88 7.47
C ALA A 241 5.31 -19.75 6.12
N ILE A 242 5.82 -18.54 5.87
CA ILE A 242 6.71 -18.25 4.75
C ILE A 242 8.07 -17.89 5.33
N SER A 243 9.14 -18.44 4.76
CA SER A 243 10.50 -17.99 4.96
C SER A 243 11.15 -17.64 3.62
N PHE A 244 11.90 -16.53 3.62
CA PHE A 244 12.59 -16.00 2.44
C PHE A 244 13.88 -15.32 2.85
N THR A 245 14.93 -15.51 2.07
CA THR A 245 16.19 -14.79 2.22
C THR A 245 16.59 -14.27 0.84
N THR A 246 16.78 -12.94 0.74
CA THR A 246 17.24 -12.31 -0.48
C THR A 246 18.70 -12.64 -0.75
N THR A 247 19.17 -12.46 -1.99
CA THR A 247 20.60 -12.57 -2.35
C THR A 247 21.45 -11.56 -1.59
N SER A 248 20.89 -10.42 -1.17
CA SER A 248 21.55 -9.42 -0.32
C SER A 248 21.58 -9.78 1.17
N GLY A 249 21.00 -10.92 1.58
CA GLY A 249 20.99 -11.41 2.96
C GLY A 249 19.83 -10.90 3.82
N ALA A 250 18.90 -10.11 3.31
CA ALA A 250 17.70 -9.72 4.03
C ALA A 250 16.81 -10.95 4.27
N ARG A 251 16.25 -11.07 5.48
CA ARG A 251 15.47 -12.25 5.88
C ARG A 251 14.04 -11.88 6.22
N PHE A 252 13.11 -12.72 5.79
CA PHE A 252 11.72 -12.70 6.18
C PHE A 252 11.29 -14.08 6.66
N ALA A 253 10.67 -14.17 7.84
CA ALA A 253 10.07 -15.40 8.35
C ALA A 253 8.85 -15.03 9.18
N ARG A 254 7.66 -15.50 8.77
CA ARG A 254 6.41 -15.15 9.43
C ARG A 254 5.35 -16.23 9.26
N LYS A 255 4.59 -16.49 10.34
CA LYS A 255 3.34 -17.27 10.29
C LYS A 255 2.18 -16.36 9.85
N GLY A 256 1.21 -16.95 9.16
CA GLY A 256 0.01 -16.23 8.73
C GLY A 256 -0.81 -17.03 7.71
N GLU A 257 -1.46 -16.30 6.84
CA GLU A 257 -2.26 -16.86 5.74
C GLU A 257 -2.08 -16.04 4.47
N PHE A 258 -2.26 -16.70 3.34
CA PHE A 258 -2.31 -16.09 2.02
C PHE A 258 -3.27 -16.86 1.12
N VAL A 259 -3.57 -16.34 -0.07
CA VAL A 259 -4.56 -16.89 -1.00
C VAL A 259 -3.87 -17.30 -2.30
N ALA A 260 -4.24 -18.45 -2.86
CA ALA A 260 -3.92 -18.79 -4.23
C ALA A 260 -4.79 -17.98 -5.19
N THR A 261 -4.18 -17.29 -6.16
CA THR A 261 -4.89 -16.66 -7.29
C THR A 261 -4.91 -17.59 -8.51
N ALA A 262 -5.49 -17.15 -9.61
CA ALA A 262 -5.48 -17.91 -10.85
C ALA A 262 -4.07 -18.15 -11.41
N SER A 263 -3.12 -17.25 -11.14
CA SER A 263 -1.75 -17.31 -11.67
C SER A 263 -0.66 -17.35 -10.59
N GLY A 264 -1.02 -17.21 -9.31
CA GLY A 264 -0.01 -17.11 -8.26
C GLY A 264 -0.56 -16.96 -6.85
N VAL A 265 -0.02 -16.02 -6.09
CA VAL A 265 -0.31 -15.85 -4.66
C VAL A 265 -0.54 -14.39 -4.29
N GLU A 266 -1.43 -14.15 -3.32
CA GLU A 266 -1.70 -12.83 -2.75
C GLU A 266 -2.13 -12.94 -1.27
N GLY A 267 -2.44 -11.82 -0.63
CA GLY A 267 -2.96 -11.79 0.74
C GLY A 267 -1.93 -11.34 1.77
N SER A 268 -2.36 -11.24 3.02
CA SER A 268 -1.64 -10.48 4.06
C SER A 268 -0.19 -10.93 4.29
N LEU A 269 0.07 -12.24 4.24
CA LEU A 269 1.42 -12.79 4.43
C LEU A 269 2.34 -12.48 3.25
N VAL A 270 1.81 -12.58 2.02
CA VAL A 270 2.52 -12.22 0.78
C VAL A 270 2.77 -10.72 0.72
N TYR A 271 1.77 -9.91 1.07
CA TYR A 271 1.93 -8.45 1.09
C TYR A 271 3.00 -7.98 2.07
N ALA A 272 3.12 -8.65 3.22
CA ALA A 272 4.15 -8.33 4.21
C ALA A 272 5.59 -8.56 3.72
N ALA A 273 5.78 -9.44 2.72
CA ALA A 273 7.07 -9.74 2.09
C ALA A 273 7.22 -9.09 0.71
N SER A 274 6.21 -8.35 0.23
CA SER A 274 6.11 -7.96 -1.19
C SER A 274 7.26 -7.08 -1.67
N SER A 275 7.79 -6.17 -0.87
CA SER A 275 8.96 -5.36 -1.22
C SER A 275 10.19 -6.24 -1.47
N LEU A 276 10.45 -7.22 -0.58
CA LEU A 276 11.58 -8.13 -0.71
C LEU A 276 11.45 -9.04 -1.95
N PHE A 277 10.26 -9.59 -2.20
CA PHE A 277 10.00 -10.41 -3.39
C PHE A 277 10.14 -9.61 -4.68
N ARG A 278 9.54 -8.41 -4.74
CA ARG A 278 9.61 -7.51 -5.89
C ARG A 278 11.07 -7.14 -6.20
N ASP A 279 11.81 -6.67 -5.20
CA ASP A 279 13.18 -6.22 -5.39
C ASP A 279 14.10 -7.38 -5.79
N GLU A 280 13.90 -8.58 -5.24
CA GLU A 280 14.63 -9.78 -5.64
C GLU A 280 14.31 -10.18 -7.09
N ILE A 281 13.03 -10.18 -7.49
CA ILE A 281 12.64 -10.45 -8.88
C ILE A 281 13.25 -9.44 -9.84
N MET A 282 13.27 -8.16 -9.47
CA MET A 282 13.88 -7.10 -10.30
C MET A 282 15.37 -7.30 -10.47
N SER A 283 16.08 -7.79 -9.46
CA SER A 283 17.53 -7.96 -9.48
C SER A 283 17.97 -9.33 -10.03
N GLN A 284 17.22 -10.39 -9.76
CA GLN A 284 17.60 -11.78 -10.06
C GLN A 284 16.68 -12.46 -11.10
N GLY A 285 15.60 -11.81 -11.53
CA GLY A 285 14.62 -12.37 -12.45
C GLY A 285 13.57 -13.28 -11.78
N ALA A 286 13.78 -13.73 -10.56
CA ALA A 286 12.86 -14.57 -9.79
C ALA A 286 13.11 -14.44 -8.28
N ALA A 287 12.12 -14.84 -7.46
CA ALA A 287 12.27 -14.94 -6.01
C ALA A 287 11.70 -16.28 -5.53
N THR A 288 12.50 -17.08 -4.82
CA THR A 288 12.03 -18.39 -4.29
C THR A 288 11.89 -18.29 -2.77
N PHE A 289 10.68 -18.46 -2.29
CA PHE A 289 10.39 -18.58 -0.86
C PHE A 289 10.05 -20.03 -0.48
N TYR A 290 10.15 -20.33 0.81
CA TYR A 290 9.82 -21.64 1.36
C TYR A 290 8.53 -21.56 2.16
N LEU A 291 7.57 -22.43 1.83
CA LEU A 291 6.27 -22.54 2.47
C LEU A 291 6.28 -23.71 3.46
N ASP A 292 6.05 -23.42 4.73
CA ASP A 292 5.80 -24.41 5.77
C ASP A 292 4.28 -24.58 5.95
N LEU A 293 3.77 -25.75 5.58
CA LEU A 293 2.34 -26.08 5.66
C LEU A 293 1.88 -26.38 7.09
N LEU A 294 2.82 -26.72 8.00
CA LEU A 294 2.56 -27.08 9.39
C LEU A 294 3.58 -26.44 10.35
N PRO A 295 3.56 -25.11 10.50
CA PRO A 295 4.61 -24.38 11.23
C PRO A 295 4.67 -24.69 12.74
N ASP A 296 3.66 -25.35 13.29
CA ASP A 296 3.60 -25.72 14.69
C ASP A 296 4.13 -27.15 14.99
N LEU A 297 4.48 -27.92 13.94
CA LEU A 297 5.03 -29.25 14.07
C LEU A 297 6.49 -29.30 13.61
N SER A 298 7.31 -30.11 14.30
CA SER A 298 8.70 -30.33 13.90
C SER A 298 8.79 -31.25 12.68
N LEU A 299 9.91 -31.20 11.96
CA LEU A 299 10.19 -32.09 10.83
C LEU A 299 10.16 -33.58 11.26
N GLU A 300 10.73 -33.90 12.42
CA GLU A 300 10.77 -35.26 12.96
C GLU A 300 9.35 -35.79 13.19
N HIS A 301 8.47 -34.96 13.75
CA HIS A 301 7.08 -35.34 13.98
C HIS A 301 6.38 -35.59 12.64
N VAL A 302 6.50 -34.65 11.70
CA VAL A 302 5.90 -34.79 10.35
C VAL A 302 6.39 -36.05 9.65
N LEU A 303 7.69 -36.33 9.68
CA LEU A 303 8.31 -37.50 9.08
C LEU A 303 7.78 -38.80 9.72
N ALA A 304 7.66 -38.86 11.03
CA ALA A 304 7.11 -40.01 11.74
C ALA A 304 5.66 -40.29 11.30
N GLN A 305 4.83 -39.25 11.14
CA GLN A 305 3.44 -39.40 10.67
C GLN A 305 3.35 -39.82 9.20
N VAL A 306 4.20 -39.27 8.34
CA VAL A 306 4.26 -39.65 6.91
C VAL A 306 4.72 -41.10 6.72
N ARG A 307 5.70 -41.56 7.51
CA ARG A 307 6.21 -42.95 7.48
C ARG A 307 5.24 -43.98 8.04
N HIS A 308 4.21 -43.59 8.77
CA HIS A 308 3.24 -44.51 9.31
C HIS A 308 2.56 -45.30 8.15
N PRO A 309 2.41 -46.63 8.25
CA PRO A 309 1.82 -47.44 7.20
C PRO A 309 0.44 -46.95 6.74
N ARG A 310 0.29 -46.69 5.44
CA ARG A 310 -0.96 -46.19 4.86
C ARG A 310 -2.05 -47.25 4.70
N GLY A 311 -1.63 -48.54 4.58
CA GLY A 311 -2.54 -49.59 4.17
C GLY A 311 -3.10 -49.33 2.77
N SER A 312 -4.39 -49.47 2.61
CA SER A 312 -5.11 -49.21 1.34
C SER A 312 -5.52 -47.74 1.16
N ARG A 313 -5.17 -46.82 2.09
CA ARG A 313 -5.57 -45.42 2.05
C ARG A 313 -4.82 -44.64 0.96
N SER A 314 -5.51 -43.71 0.30
CA SER A 314 -4.86 -42.72 -0.54
C SER A 314 -3.93 -41.84 0.26
N LEU A 315 -2.96 -41.18 -0.38
CA LEU A 315 -2.08 -40.23 0.28
C LEU A 315 -2.86 -39.10 0.92
N SER A 316 -3.85 -38.55 0.22
CA SER A 316 -4.70 -37.46 0.77
C SER A 316 -5.44 -37.89 2.03
N SER A 317 -6.02 -39.12 2.06
CA SER A 317 -6.68 -39.66 3.26
C SER A 317 -5.69 -39.90 4.40
N HIS A 318 -4.47 -40.34 4.07
CA HIS A 318 -3.40 -40.54 5.06
C HIS A 318 -2.97 -39.21 5.69
N LEU A 319 -2.63 -38.20 4.88
CA LEU A 319 -2.21 -36.87 5.34
C LEU A 319 -3.33 -36.19 6.15
N LYS A 320 -4.59 -36.31 5.71
CA LYS A 320 -5.73 -35.80 6.46
C LYS A 320 -5.86 -36.44 7.85
N SER A 321 -5.77 -37.76 7.92
CA SER A 321 -5.96 -38.49 9.19
C SER A 321 -4.80 -38.31 10.16
N ARG A 322 -3.55 -38.14 9.66
CA ARG A 322 -2.33 -38.13 10.48
C ARG A 322 -1.81 -36.73 10.82
N LEU A 323 -1.99 -35.80 9.90
CA LEU A 323 -1.40 -34.44 9.96
C LEU A 323 -2.45 -33.33 9.82
N HIS A 324 -3.73 -33.69 9.65
CA HIS A 324 -4.81 -32.73 9.39
C HIS A 324 -4.56 -31.82 8.20
N ILE A 325 -3.81 -32.33 7.18
CA ILE A 325 -3.60 -31.64 5.90
C ILE A 325 -4.63 -32.13 4.89
N ASP A 326 -5.41 -31.23 4.32
CA ASP A 326 -6.35 -31.52 3.24
C ASP A 326 -6.50 -30.34 2.24
N GLY A 327 -7.40 -30.47 1.28
CA GLY A 327 -7.73 -29.43 0.32
C GLY A 327 -6.50 -28.86 -0.39
N ILE A 328 -6.40 -27.54 -0.39
CA ILE A 328 -5.33 -26.80 -1.11
C ILE A 328 -3.92 -27.18 -0.61
N LYS A 329 -3.76 -27.55 0.68
CA LYS A 329 -2.45 -27.94 1.22
C LYS A 329 -1.96 -29.28 0.67
N VAL A 330 -2.86 -30.22 0.37
CA VAL A 330 -2.50 -31.46 -0.35
C VAL A 330 -2.29 -31.18 -1.82
N ALA A 331 -3.15 -30.36 -2.42
CA ALA A 331 -3.09 -30.04 -3.83
C ALA A 331 -1.75 -29.37 -4.22
N ILE A 332 -1.23 -28.45 -3.39
CA ILE A 332 0.04 -27.77 -3.66
C ILE A 332 1.23 -28.76 -3.66
N LEU A 333 1.20 -29.81 -2.84
CA LEU A 333 2.22 -30.86 -2.88
C LEU A 333 2.19 -31.61 -4.21
N HIS A 334 0.99 -31.95 -4.73
CA HIS A 334 0.85 -32.59 -6.05
C HIS A 334 1.16 -31.64 -7.21
N GLU A 335 0.98 -30.33 -7.03
CA GLU A 335 1.33 -29.31 -8.03
C GLU A 335 2.85 -29.16 -8.16
N MET A 336 3.58 -29.20 -7.04
CA MET A 336 4.99 -28.82 -6.95
C MET A 336 5.95 -30.00 -6.87
N MET A 337 5.48 -31.25 -6.68
CA MET A 337 6.32 -32.42 -6.50
C MET A 337 6.06 -33.46 -7.57
N SER A 338 7.09 -34.20 -7.97
CA SER A 338 6.93 -35.39 -8.84
C SER A 338 6.31 -36.55 -8.05
N LYS A 339 5.82 -37.58 -8.79
CA LYS A 339 5.27 -38.77 -8.15
C LYS A 339 6.32 -39.52 -7.31
N GLU A 340 7.57 -39.52 -7.74
CA GLU A 340 8.70 -40.15 -7.06
C GLU A 340 8.96 -39.45 -5.74
N GLN A 341 9.00 -38.09 -5.75
CA GLN A 341 9.21 -37.28 -4.57
C GLN A 341 8.07 -37.44 -3.55
N ILE A 342 6.81 -37.47 -4.01
CA ILE A 342 5.64 -37.69 -3.15
C ILE A 342 5.64 -39.06 -2.48
N ASN A 343 6.18 -40.09 -3.16
CA ASN A 343 6.25 -41.42 -2.61
C ASN A 343 7.46 -41.68 -1.71
N ASP A 344 8.42 -40.78 -1.67
CA ASP A 344 9.52 -40.77 -0.71
C ASP A 344 9.10 -40.03 0.58
N PRO A 345 8.98 -40.75 1.72
CA PRO A 345 8.55 -40.16 2.97
C PRO A 345 9.42 -39.01 3.45
N LEU A 346 10.73 -39.03 3.20
CA LEU A 346 11.66 -38.01 3.61
C LEU A 346 11.47 -36.73 2.77
N GLN A 347 11.38 -36.88 1.43
CA GLN A 347 11.13 -35.76 0.53
C GLN A 347 9.76 -35.14 0.77
N LEU A 348 8.72 -35.96 0.99
CA LEU A 348 7.37 -35.47 1.30
C LEU A 348 7.34 -34.70 2.63
N ALA A 349 7.95 -35.24 3.70
CA ALA A 349 8.01 -34.54 4.99
C ALA A 349 8.79 -33.21 4.90
N SER A 350 9.91 -33.21 4.17
CA SER A 350 10.71 -32.01 3.90
C SER A 350 9.91 -30.96 3.13
N ALA A 351 9.16 -31.36 2.10
CA ALA A 351 8.29 -30.47 1.35
C ALA A 351 7.13 -29.92 2.19
N ILE A 352 6.52 -30.73 3.05
CA ILE A 352 5.48 -30.23 4.00
C ILE A 352 6.03 -29.11 4.88
N LYS A 353 7.32 -29.17 5.22
CA LYS A 353 7.98 -28.17 6.11
C LYS A 353 8.67 -27.03 5.36
N ALA A 354 9.03 -27.21 4.11
CA ALA A 354 9.79 -26.21 3.34
C ALA A 354 9.56 -26.40 1.83
N LEU A 355 8.32 -26.23 1.37
CA LEU A 355 8.00 -26.32 -0.05
C LEU A 355 8.53 -25.08 -0.77
N ALA A 356 9.42 -25.25 -1.72
CA ALA A 356 9.96 -24.17 -2.53
C ALA A 356 8.91 -23.68 -3.53
N LEU A 357 8.59 -22.40 -3.48
CA LEU A 357 7.71 -21.71 -4.43
C LEU A 357 8.45 -20.53 -5.05
N THR A 358 8.60 -20.57 -6.36
CA THR A 358 9.29 -19.54 -7.13
C THR A 358 8.28 -18.54 -7.70
N LEU A 359 8.50 -17.29 -7.46
CA LEU A 359 7.74 -16.15 -8.00
C LEU A 359 8.48 -15.61 -9.24
N ALA A 360 7.74 -15.42 -10.33
CA ALA A 360 8.27 -14.97 -11.62
C ALA A 360 8.08 -13.49 -11.88
N ALA A 361 7.02 -12.89 -11.33
CA ALA A 361 6.69 -11.48 -11.53
C ALA A 361 5.79 -10.96 -10.41
N ALA A 362 5.93 -9.69 -10.08
CA ALA A 362 4.90 -8.97 -9.33
C ALA A 362 3.67 -8.74 -10.22
N ARG A 363 2.47 -8.74 -9.62
CA ARG A 363 1.25 -8.36 -10.33
C ARG A 363 1.30 -6.88 -10.70
N PRO A 364 0.59 -6.48 -11.78
CA PRO A 364 0.55 -5.08 -12.22
C PRO A 364 0.22 -4.10 -11.11
N ILE A 365 0.79 -2.90 -11.19
CA ILE A 365 0.59 -1.86 -10.17
C ILE A 365 -0.88 -1.47 -9.96
N ASP A 366 -1.70 -1.57 -10.99
CA ASP A 366 -3.15 -1.33 -10.91
C ASP A 366 -3.91 -2.32 -10.01
N GLU A 367 -3.34 -3.51 -9.79
CA GLU A 367 -3.89 -4.54 -8.91
C GLU A 367 -3.30 -4.46 -7.49
N ALA A 368 -2.23 -3.67 -7.30
CA ALA A 368 -1.57 -3.52 -6.02
C ALA A 368 -2.39 -2.66 -5.05
N ILE A 369 -2.24 -2.89 -3.74
CA ILE A 369 -2.89 -2.08 -2.71
C ILE A 369 -2.28 -0.69 -2.65
N SER A 370 -0.96 -0.58 -2.86
CA SER A 370 -0.20 0.66 -2.79
C SER A 370 0.95 0.69 -3.79
N SER A 371 1.57 1.85 -3.90
CA SER A 371 2.76 2.07 -4.72
C SER A 371 3.99 2.29 -3.85
N ALA A 372 5.15 1.88 -4.35
CA ALA A 372 6.46 2.34 -3.92
C ALA A 372 7.01 3.33 -4.95
N GLY A 373 8.05 4.07 -4.61
CA GLY A 373 8.58 5.14 -5.44
C GLY A 373 7.78 6.42 -5.32
N GLY A 374 8.09 7.41 -6.15
CA GLY A 374 7.45 8.73 -6.12
C GLY A 374 8.47 9.87 -6.06
N VAL A 375 8.02 11.07 -5.69
CA VAL A 375 8.86 12.25 -5.52
C VAL A 375 9.87 11.98 -4.42
N GLN A 376 11.17 12.02 -4.76
CA GLN A 376 12.25 11.76 -3.82
C GLN A 376 12.31 12.88 -2.77
N PHE A 377 12.57 12.52 -1.51
CA PHE A 377 12.70 13.51 -0.42
C PHE A 377 13.83 14.49 -0.67
N GLU A 378 14.83 14.08 -1.43
CA GLU A 378 15.98 14.89 -1.87
C GLU A 378 15.57 16.02 -2.85
N ALA A 379 14.42 15.89 -3.51
CA ALA A 379 13.84 16.93 -4.37
C ALA A 379 12.97 17.94 -3.60
N LEU A 380 12.85 17.76 -2.28
CA LEU A 380 12.01 18.57 -1.39
C LEU A 380 12.87 19.29 -0.35
N ASP A 381 12.38 20.43 0.12
CA ASP A 381 12.89 21.04 1.35
C ASP A 381 12.34 20.33 2.60
N PRO A 382 12.82 20.64 3.81
CA PRO A 382 12.30 20.04 5.05
C PRO A 382 10.80 20.28 5.31
N ASN A 383 10.18 21.21 4.61
CA ASN A 383 8.75 21.55 4.70
C ASN A 383 7.92 20.85 3.60
N LEU A 384 8.49 19.90 2.88
CA LEU A 384 7.89 19.20 1.74
C LEU A 384 7.57 20.08 0.52
N MET A 385 8.24 21.22 0.36
CA MET A 385 8.18 22.10 -0.80
C MET A 385 9.16 21.60 -1.88
N LEU A 386 8.72 21.55 -3.14
CA LEU A 386 9.60 21.23 -4.27
C LEU A 386 10.69 22.29 -4.44
N THR A 387 11.95 21.87 -4.40
CA THR A 387 13.11 22.78 -4.58
C THR A 387 13.14 23.40 -5.98
N ARG A 388 12.67 22.66 -6.99
CA ARG A 388 12.59 23.10 -8.40
C ARG A 388 11.30 23.88 -8.75
N TRP A 389 10.35 23.94 -7.82
CA TRP A 389 9.09 24.68 -8.02
C TRP A 389 8.63 25.31 -6.70
N PRO A 390 9.25 26.44 -6.31
CA PRO A 390 8.91 27.13 -5.04
C PRO A 390 7.42 27.46 -4.93
N GLY A 391 6.87 27.27 -3.74
CA GLY A 391 5.45 27.44 -3.45
C GLY A 391 4.59 26.23 -3.78
N VAL A 392 5.17 25.16 -4.36
CA VAL A 392 4.48 23.89 -4.60
C VAL A 392 4.99 22.82 -3.64
N PHE A 393 4.07 22.19 -2.93
CA PHE A 393 4.31 21.18 -1.89
C PHE A 393 3.78 19.82 -2.31
N CYS A 394 4.38 18.73 -1.81
CA CYS A 394 3.93 17.37 -2.09
C CYS A 394 3.63 16.60 -0.80
N ALA A 395 2.57 15.76 -0.81
CA ALA A 395 2.20 14.95 0.34
C ALA A 395 1.56 13.61 -0.05
N GLY A 396 1.60 12.65 0.85
CA GLY A 396 0.94 11.36 0.70
C GLY A 396 1.75 10.34 -0.07
N GLU A 397 1.05 9.41 -0.70
CA GLU A 397 1.62 8.27 -1.43
C GLU A 397 2.34 8.68 -2.73
N MET A 398 2.27 9.95 -3.15
CA MET A 398 3.09 10.44 -4.25
C MET A 398 4.57 10.69 -3.87
N LEU A 399 4.90 10.70 -2.59
CA LEU A 399 6.28 10.77 -2.09
C LEU A 399 6.96 9.40 -2.18
N ASP A 400 8.29 9.38 -2.32
CA ASP A 400 9.08 8.16 -2.44
C ASP A 400 9.20 7.42 -1.10
N TRP A 401 8.19 6.62 -0.78
CA TRP A 401 8.18 5.71 0.36
C TRP A 401 7.20 4.56 0.14
N GLU A 402 7.37 3.48 0.88
CA GLU A 402 6.43 2.38 0.97
C GLU A 402 6.33 1.86 2.41
N ALA A 403 5.24 1.15 2.71
CA ALA A 403 5.06 0.47 3.97
C ALA A 403 4.17 -0.78 3.78
N PRO A 404 4.27 -1.80 4.64
CA PRO A 404 3.37 -2.94 4.60
C PRO A 404 1.94 -2.52 4.96
N THR A 405 0.97 -3.42 4.68
CA THR A 405 -0.40 -3.24 5.19
C THR A 405 -0.39 -3.30 6.71
N GLY A 406 -1.30 -2.55 7.36
CA GLY A 406 -1.36 -2.51 8.82
C GLY A 406 -1.67 -1.13 9.42
N GLY A 407 -2.16 -0.19 8.60
CA GLY A 407 -2.46 1.20 8.99
C GLY A 407 -1.28 2.15 8.81
N TYR A 408 -0.10 1.65 8.46
CA TYR A 408 1.12 2.45 8.26
C TYR A 408 0.98 3.43 7.09
N LEU A 409 0.44 2.96 5.95
CA LEU A 409 0.21 3.78 4.76
C LEU A 409 -0.68 4.99 5.06
N LEU A 410 -1.82 4.75 5.71
CA LEU A 410 -2.77 5.80 6.02
C LEU A 410 -2.18 6.80 7.04
N THR A 411 -1.48 6.30 8.06
CA THR A 411 -0.81 7.15 9.05
C THR A 411 0.21 8.08 8.39
N ALA A 412 1.07 7.58 7.51
CA ALA A 412 2.06 8.40 6.81
C ALA A 412 1.43 9.38 5.82
N CYS A 413 0.34 9.00 5.15
CA CYS A 413 -0.42 9.93 4.30
C CYS A 413 -1.01 11.10 5.12
N LEU A 414 -1.61 10.82 6.28
CA LEU A 414 -2.15 11.86 7.17
C LEU A 414 -1.02 12.75 7.72
N ALA A 415 0.07 12.14 8.20
CA ALA A 415 1.21 12.86 8.75
C ALA A 415 1.87 13.79 7.72
N SER A 416 2.14 13.29 6.50
CA SER A 416 2.73 14.10 5.44
C SER A 416 1.80 15.22 4.96
N GLY A 417 0.48 14.97 4.88
CA GLY A 417 -0.50 16.02 4.57
C GLY A 417 -0.50 17.14 5.59
N ARG A 418 -0.44 16.79 6.88
CA ARG A 418 -0.32 17.75 7.99
C ARG A 418 0.99 18.54 7.91
N SER A 419 2.12 17.85 7.72
CA SER A 419 3.44 18.49 7.64
C SER A 419 3.55 19.43 6.45
N ALA A 420 3.10 19.01 5.27
CA ALA A 420 3.09 19.84 4.07
C ALA A 420 2.22 21.11 4.25
N ALA A 421 1.06 20.97 4.91
CA ALA A 421 0.20 22.13 5.23
C ALA A 421 0.89 23.13 6.18
N GLN A 422 1.62 22.63 7.18
CA GLN A 422 2.45 23.49 8.05
C GLN A 422 3.56 24.20 7.26
N GLY A 423 4.19 23.48 6.31
CA GLY A 423 5.13 24.04 5.36
C GLY A 423 4.53 25.18 4.52
N VAL A 424 3.33 24.96 3.99
CA VAL A 424 2.57 26.01 3.26
C VAL A 424 2.34 27.22 4.14
N LEU A 425 1.89 27.05 5.38
CA LEU A 425 1.66 28.17 6.31
C LEU A 425 2.95 28.96 6.57
N SER A 426 4.07 28.26 6.77
CA SER A 426 5.38 28.89 6.95
C SER A 426 5.84 29.67 5.70
N TYR A 427 5.56 29.14 4.52
CA TYR A 427 5.86 29.81 3.24
C TYR A 427 5.01 31.09 3.07
N LEU A 428 3.71 31.01 3.32
CA LEU A 428 2.79 32.13 3.17
C LEU A 428 3.09 33.27 4.15
N SER A 429 3.59 32.97 5.36
CA SER A 429 3.97 33.98 6.34
C SER A 429 5.21 34.77 5.93
N ARG A 430 6.16 34.14 5.22
CA ARG A 430 7.39 34.80 4.72
C ARG A 430 7.13 35.71 3.52
N SER A 431 6.09 35.43 2.74
CA SER A 431 5.74 36.23 1.55
C SER A 431 5.03 37.56 1.87
N ILE A 432 4.88 37.90 3.15
CA ILE A 432 4.25 39.16 3.64
C ILE A 432 5.31 40.17 4.09
N SER A 433 6.56 39.73 4.28
CA SER A 433 7.71 40.57 4.61
C SER A 433 8.52 40.95 3.38
#